data_d0cd9fb8805f17c0a5f72e254b3d949b
#
_entry.id   d0cd9fb8805f17c0a5f72e254b3d949b
#
_cell.length_a   1.000
_cell.length_b   1.000
_cell.length_c   1.000
_cell.angle_alpha   90.00
_cell.angle_beta   90.00
_cell.angle_gamma   90.00
#
_symmetry.space_group_name_H-M   'P 1'
#
loop_
_entity.id
_entity.type
_entity.pdbx_description
1 polymer ?
#
loop_
_entity_poly.entity_id
_entity_poly.type
_entity_poly.pdbx_seq_one_letter_code
_entity_poly.pdbx_strand_id
1 'polypeptide(L)'
;WTFYLLLPIFPLLLSLLGAPETRLTTLSNGLRIASEETNQATCTGTKKHPQSALEQAVESMGAHLSAYTSREHTAYYMKTLAKDLPKAVELLAEVVMSSSLSEADIEQQRSVVLRELEEVQGSLQDVCLDLLHATAFQGTPLGHSVLGPSANARTLTRNDLVEYINSHYKAPRMVLATAGGVNHDDLVALAKQQFSGVSFEYEGDAVPVPSLCRFTGSEIRMRDDEMPLAHIAIAVEGAGVASPDIVPLMVANSIIGSYDITFGGGKHLSSRLARLAAELNLCHSFQAFHSSYSDTGLLGIYFVTDKHKIEDMMHWAQNAWMNLCTTVTESDVARAKNALKASLVGQLNGTTPVCDDIGRHILNYGRRIPLAEWDARIEAVTPRIVRDVCSKYIYDKCPAVSAVGPIEQLPDYNRMRSAMYWLRF
;
A
#
# COMPACT_ATOMS: atom_id res chain seq x y z
N TRP A 1 2.78 37.57 9.57
CA TRP A 1 2.62 37.52 8.12
C TRP A 1 3.62 36.49 7.58
N THR A 2 3.16 35.25 7.40
CA THR A 2 3.95 34.19 6.76
C THR A 2 3.42 34.07 5.33
N PHE A 3 4.17 34.59 4.38
CA PHE A 3 3.92 34.40 2.96
C PHE A 3 4.34 32.99 2.58
N TYR A 4 3.38 32.11 2.28
CA TYR A 4 3.65 30.93 1.47
C TYR A 4 3.82 31.35 0.02
N LEU A 5 5.06 31.35 -0.46
CA LEU A 5 5.34 31.48 -1.89
C LEU A 5 4.85 30.20 -2.56
N LEU A 6 3.73 30.29 -3.26
CA LEU A 6 3.34 29.31 -4.28
C LEU A 6 4.36 29.40 -5.42
N LEU A 7 5.44 28.63 -5.30
CA LEU A 7 6.32 28.40 -6.45
C LEU A 7 5.49 27.66 -7.52
N PRO A 8 5.52 28.08 -8.78
CA PRO A 8 4.80 27.41 -9.83
C PRO A 8 5.31 25.96 -9.95
N ILE A 9 4.39 25.01 -9.92
CA ILE A 9 4.65 23.55 -10.06
C ILE A 9 5.36 23.23 -11.38
N PHE A 10 5.30 24.12 -12.35
CA PHE A 10 5.91 23.98 -13.67
C PHE A 10 7.43 23.71 -13.70
N PRO A 11 8.29 24.35 -12.91
CA PRO A 11 9.71 24.03 -12.89
C PRO A 11 10.02 22.66 -12.27
N LEU A 12 9.20 22.20 -11.32
CA LEU A 12 9.35 20.86 -10.71
C LEU A 12 8.99 19.75 -11.71
N LEU A 13 7.93 19.93 -12.49
CA LEU A 13 7.55 19.02 -13.58
C LEU A 13 8.61 18.94 -14.68
N LEU A 14 9.22 20.07 -15.03
CA LEU A 14 10.32 20.09 -16.02
C LEU A 14 11.59 19.39 -15.51
N SER A 15 11.90 19.48 -14.21
CA SER A 15 13.02 18.75 -13.62
C SER A 15 12.74 17.23 -13.53
N LEU A 16 11.46 16.83 -13.45
CA LEU A 16 11.03 15.45 -13.42
C LEU A 16 10.92 14.81 -14.81
N LEU A 17 10.72 15.62 -15.87
CA LEU A 17 10.81 15.17 -17.26
C LEU A 17 12.23 14.76 -17.67
N GLY A 18 13.26 15.19 -16.92
CA GLY A 18 14.64 14.77 -17.03
C GLY A 18 15.05 13.68 -16.02
N ALA A 19 14.10 13.01 -15.40
CA ALA A 19 14.41 11.90 -14.48
C ALA A 19 15.14 10.77 -15.21
N PRO A 20 16.18 10.18 -14.60
CA PRO A 20 16.97 9.13 -15.24
C PRO A 20 16.09 7.94 -15.61
N GLU A 21 16.35 7.34 -16.77
CA GLU A 21 15.61 6.18 -17.25
C GLU A 21 15.96 4.95 -16.40
N THR A 22 14.93 4.24 -15.95
CA THR A 22 15.12 2.98 -15.22
C THR A 22 15.58 1.89 -16.19
N ARG A 23 16.81 1.38 -15.99
CA ARG A 23 17.34 0.25 -16.74
C ARG A 23 16.88 -1.06 -16.11
N LEU A 24 16.43 -2.00 -16.94
CA LEU A 24 15.95 -3.32 -16.52
C LEU A 24 16.75 -4.41 -17.21
N THR A 25 17.25 -5.38 -16.43
CA THR A 25 17.91 -6.58 -16.92
C THR A 25 17.35 -7.81 -16.23
N THR A 26 17.04 -8.86 -17.01
CA THR A 26 16.62 -10.15 -16.45
C THR A 26 17.78 -11.14 -16.56
N LEU A 27 18.16 -11.78 -15.47
CA LEU A 27 19.20 -12.81 -15.45
C LEU A 27 18.68 -14.14 -16.02
N SER A 28 19.60 -15.05 -16.35
CA SER A 28 19.29 -16.39 -16.86
C SER A 28 18.43 -17.23 -15.89
N ASN A 29 18.51 -16.98 -14.59
CA ASN A 29 17.68 -17.62 -13.58
C ASN A 29 16.33 -16.92 -13.35
N GLY A 30 15.97 -15.92 -14.18
CA GLY A 30 14.69 -15.20 -14.08
C GLY A 30 14.64 -14.04 -13.08
N LEU A 31 15.70 -13.79 -12.31
CA LEU A 31 15.79 -12.63 -11.42
C LEU A 31 15.81 -11.34 -12.23
N ARG A 32 14.94 -10.41 -11.90
CA ARG A 32 14.85 -9.09 -12.53
C ARG A 32 15.65 -8.06 -11.74
N ILE A 33 16.49 -7.31 -12.42
CA ILE A 33 17.35 -6.27 -11.85
C ILE A 33 16.96 -4.95 -12.48
N ALA A 34 16.62 -3.98 -11.66
CA ALA A 34 16.27 -2.64 -12.10
C ALA A 34 17.07 -1.59 -11.33
N SER A 35 17.54 -0.57 -12.04
CA SER A 35 18.26 0.54 -11.41
C SER A 35 17.91 1.88 -12.03
N GLU A 36 17.94 2.89 -11.20
CA GLU A 36 17.86 4.29 -11.58
C GLU A 36 19.03 5.04 -10.97
N GLU A 37 19.84 5.68 -11.80
CA GLU A 37 21.07 6.33 -11.37
C GLU A 37 20.78 7.71 -10.78
N THR A 38 20.92 7.84 -9.47
CA THR A 38 20.86 9.09 -8.71
C THR A 38 21.94 9.06 -7.62
N ASN A 39 22.40 10.21 -7.15
CA ASN A 39 23.62 10.31 -6.31
C ASN A 39 23.48 9.85 -4.85
N GLN A 40 22.70 8.82 -4.52
CA GLN A 40 22.55 8.27 -3.14
C GLN A 40 22.33 6.75 -3.11
N ALA A 41 22.63 6.06 -2.00
CA ALA A 41 22.87 4.63 -1.93
C ALA A 41 22.12 3.77 -0.89
N THR A 42 22.17 2.40 -0.95
CA THR A 42 21.58 1.45 0.03
C THR A 42 22.07 0.02 0.07
N CYS A 43 21.96 -0.82 1.18
CA CYS A 43 21.68 -2.20 1.42
C CYS A 43 22.09 -3.19 2.43
N THR A 44 22.07 -4.38 2.90
CA THR A 44 21.91 -5.30 3.80
C THR A 44 22.34 -6.59 4.34
N GLY A 45 22.30 -7.61 4.92
CA GLY A 45 22.78 -8.60 5.84
C GLY A 45 22.48 -10.13 5.99
N THR A 46 23.19 -11.09 6.66
CA THR A 46 23.71 -12.39 6.28
C THR A 46 23.82 -13.65 7.14
N LYS A 47 24.20 -14.90 6.60
CA LYS A 47 24.50 -16.22 7.19
C LYS A 47 25.97 -16.52 7.46
N LYS A 48 26.88 -15.84 6.79
CA LYS A 48 28.31 -15.92 7.10
C LYS A 48 28.63 -15.24 8.42
N HIS A 49 27.70 -14.44 8.92
CA HIS A 49 27.88 -13.63 10.13
C HIS A 49 26.75 -13.94 11.13
N PRO A 50 27.05 -14.25 12.40
CA PRO A 50 26.04 -14.25 13.45
C PRO A 50 25.36 -12.89 13.54
N GLN A 51 24.15 -12.79 14.08
CA GLN A 51 23.35 -11.56 14.10
C GLN A 51 24.16 -10.34 14.60
N SER A 52 24.91 -10.51 15.68
CA SER A 52 25.74 -9.42 16.23
C SER A 52 26.85 -8.94 15.27
N ALA A 53 27.47 -9.86 14.52
CA ALA A 53 28.49 -9.48 13.53
C ALA A 53 27.87 -8.85 12.29
N LEU A 54 26.64 -9.22 11.97
CA LEU A 54 25.85 -8.61 10.91
C LEU A 54 25.47 -7.17 11.27
N GLU A 55 24.91 -6.95 12.44
CA GLU A 55 24.55 -5.64 12.97
C GLU A 55 25.80 -4.75 13.03
N GLN A 56 26.92 -5.27 13.53
CA GLN A 56 28.19 -4.56 13.56
C GLN A 56 28.71 -4.22 12.16
N ALA A 57 28.53 -5.12 11.17
CA ALA A 57 28.92 -4.84 9.79
C ALA A 57 28.05 -3.73 9.16
N VAL A 58 26.76 -3.73 9.42
CA VAL A 58 25.81 -2.69 8.98
C VAL A 58 26.14 -1.35 9.62
N GLU A 59 26.34 -1.33 10.94
CA GLU A 59 26.72 -0.12 11.69
C GLU A 59 28.05 0.44 11.23
N SER A 60 29.07 -0.39 11.00
CA SER A 60 30.38 0.04 10.52
C SER A 60 30.36 0.69 9.14
N MET A 61 29.37 0.38 8.31
CA MET A 61 29.13 1.04 7.02
C MET A 61 28.26 2.31 7.16
N GLY A 62 27.74 2.60 8.34
CA GLY A 62 26.74 3.67 8.53
C GLY A 62 25.45 3.39 7.75
N ALA A 63 25.13 2.12 7.54
CA ALA A 63 23.98 1.68 6.77
C ALA A 63 22.76 1.46 7.66
N HIS A 64 21.58 1.50 7.06
CA HIS A 64 20.31 1.21 7.72
C HIS A 64 19.61 0.05 7.01
N LEU A 65 19.44 -1.05 7.70
CA LEU A 65 18.70 -2.23 7.27
C LEU A 65 17.26 -2.20 7.78
N SER A 66 16.30 -2.48 6.93
CA SER A 66 14.92 -2.69 7.34
C SER A 66 14.18 -3.62 6.37
N ALA A 67 13.04 -4.13 6.81
CA ALA A 67 12.16 -4.93 5.99
C ALA A 67 10.70 -4.60 6.33
N TYR A 68 9.81 -4.79 5.35
CA TYR A 68 8.39 -4.76 5.60
C TYR A 68 7.68 -5.84 4.81
N THR A 69 6.54 -6.29 5.32
CA THR A 69 5.68 -7.27 4.66
C THR A 69 4.31 -6.64 4.40
N SER A 70 3.82 -6.79 3.18
CA SER A 70 2.46 -6.47 2.78
C SER A 70 1.64 -7.74 2.55
N ARG A 71 0.39 -7.61 2.08
CA ARG A 71 -0.45 -8.76 1.77
C ARG A 71 0.02 -9.56 0.54
N GLU A 72 0.76 -8.94 -0.37
CA GLU A 72 1.20 -9.56 -1.63
C GLU A 72 2.72 -9.64 -1.81
N HIS A 73 3.50 -8.84 -1.09
CA HIS A 73 4.96 -8.83 -1.24
C HIS A 73 5.68 -8.54 0.07
N THR A 74 6.91 -9.00 0.15
CA THR A 74 7.86 -8.68 1.21
C THR A 74 9.02 -7.92 0.60
N ALA A 75 9.43 -6.83 1.21
CA ALA A 75 10.57 -6.03 0.79
C ALA A 75 11.66 -6.03 1.87
N TYR A 76 12.88 -6.34 1.44
CA TYR A 76 14.09 -6.16 2.23
C TYR A 76 14.85 -5.00 1.63
N TYR A 77 15.12 -3.98 2.40
CA TYR A 77 15.83 -2.80 1.89
C TYR A 77 16.87 -2.28 2.88
N MET A 78 17.85 -1.62 2.34
CA MET A 78 18.89 -1.00 3.13
C MET A 78 19.39 0.27 2.45
N LYS A 79 19.80 1.22 3.24
CA LYS A 79 20.33 2.52 2.82
C LYS A 79 21.79 2.60 3.21
N THR A 80 22.71 2.82 2.24
CA THR A 80 24.16 2.92 2.48
C THR A 80 24.80 3.93 1.53
N LEU A 81 26.11 4.09 1.60
CA LEU A 81 26.89 4.91 0.67
C LEU A 81 27.24 4.14 -0.60
N ALA A 82 27.34 4.84 -1.75
CA ALA A 82 27.62 4.20 -3.05
C ALA A 82 28.91 3.35 -3.06
N LYS A 83 29.93 3.73 -2.30
CA LYS A 83 31.21 3.00 -2.17
C LYS A 83 31.05 1.59 -1.58
N ASP A 84 30.03 1.39 -0.74
CA ASP A 84 29.81 0.15 -0.01
C ASP A 84 28.80 -0.79 -0.73
N LEU A 85 28.35 -0.42 -1.94
CA LEU A 85 27.40 -1.17 -2.75
C LEU A 85 27.76 -2.67 -2.93
N PRO A 86 29.02 -3.08 -3.23
CA PRO A 86 29.33 -4.50 -3.41
C PRO A 86 29.08 -5.33 -2.17
N LYS A 87 29.50 -4.83 -1.00
CA LYS A 87 29.30 -5.49 0.27
C LYS A 87 27.80 -5.54 0.62
N ALA A 88 27.12 -4.55 0.25
CA ALA A 88 25.71 -4.36 0.44
C ALA A 88 24.86 -5.38 -0.32
N VAL A 89 25.13 -5.57 -1.61
CA VAL A 89 24.48 -6.60 -2.42
C VAL A 89 24.82 -8.01 -1.91
N GLU A 90 26.07 -8.24 -1.46
CA GLU A 90 26.46 -9.50 -0.82
C GLU A 90 25.61 -9.79 0.38
N LEU A 91 25.53 -8.82 1.28
CA LEU A 91 24.79 -8.95 2.52
C LEU A 91 23.28 -9.17 2.26
N LEU A 92 22.63 -8.50 1.27
CA LEU A 92 21.24 -8.78 0.86
C LEU A 92 21.04 -10.20 0.38
N ALA A 93 21.91 -10.63 -0.50
CA ALA A 93 21.84 -11.99 -1.02
C ALA A 93 21.90 -13.03 0.11
N GLU A 94 22.74 -12.80 1.10
CA GLU A 94 22.85 -13.71 2.23
C GLU A 94 21.61 -13.70 3.15
N VAL A 95 21.00 -12.55 3.45
CA VAL A 95 19.74 -12.50 4.23
C VAL A 95 18.64 -13.27 3.52
N VAL A 96 18.49 -13.07 2.21
CA VAL A 96 17.41 -13.68 1.44
C VAL A 96 17.63 -15.17 1.23
N MET A 97 18.89 -15.60 0.94
CA MET A 97 19.17 -16.98 0.55
C MET A 97 19.77 -17.84 1.65
N SER A 98 20.40 -17.21 2.62
CA SER A 98 21.28 -17.88 3.55
C SER A 98 20.98 -17.61 5.02
N SER A 99 19.78 -17.26 5.42
CA SER A 99 19.35 -17.05 6.80
C SER A 99 19.65 -18.28 7.70
N SER A 100 20.28 -18.13 8.84
CA SER A 100 20.64 -19.25 9.73
C SER A 100 19.44 -19.97 10.31
N LEU A 101 18.36 -19.22 10.60
CA LEU A 101 17.12 -19.72 11.20
C LEU A 101 17.42 -20.60 12.42
N SER A 102 18.31 -20.13 13.31
CA SER A 102 18.57 -20.91 14.53
C SER A 102 17.34 -20.91 15.43
N GLU A 103 17.15 -21.98 16.22
CA GLU A 103 16.02 -22.06 17.12
C GLU A 103 16.02 -20.93 18.15
N ALA A 104 17.21 -20.50 18.59
CA ALA A 104 17.36 -19.39 19.53
C ALA A 104 16.89 -18.05 18.91
N ASP A 105 17.27 -17.80 17.63
CA ASP A 105 16.85 -16.58 16.92
C ASP A 105 15.34 -16.58 16.68
N ILE A 106 14.76 -17.76 16.36
CA ILE A 106 13.32 -17.92 16.16
C ILE A 106 12.57 -17.60 17.46
N GLU A 107 13.01 -18.13 18.61
CA GLU A 107 12.36 -17.86 19.90
C GLU A 107 12.47 -16.37 20.30
N GLN A 108 13.61 -15.74 20.03
CA GLN A 108 13.79 -14.30 20.26
C GLN A 108 12.81 -13.51 19.39
N GLN A 109 12.75 -13.79 18.08
CA GLN A 109 11.85 -13.10 17.15
C GLN A 109 10.37 -13.38 17.43
N ARG A 110 10.03 -14.58 17.91
CA ARG A 110 8.67 -14.92 18.34
C ARG A 110 8.15 -13.94 19.38
N SER A 111 8.97 -13.61 20.37
CA SER A 111 8.59 -12.65 21.42
C SER A 111 8.40 -11.24 20.88
N VAL A 112 9.19 -10.85 19.87
CA VAL A 112 9.05 -9.55 19.19
C VAL A 112 7.74 -9.51 18.40
N VAL A 113 7.46 -10.51 17.57
CA VAL A 113 6.22 -10.58 16.76
C VAL A 113 4.97 -10.58 17.65
N LEU A 114 4.98 -11.29 18.78
CA LEU A 114 3.85 -11.29 19.70
C LEU A 114 3.61 -9.91 20.32
N ARG A 115 4.67 -9.16 20.63
CA ARG A 115 4.57 -7.78 21.12
C ARG A 115 4.08 -6.84 20.01
N GLU A 116 4.56 -6.97 18.79
CA GLU A 116 4.06 -6.20 17.64
C GLU A 116 2.57 -6.44 17.41
N LEU A 117 2.09 -7.68 17.57
CA LEU A 117 0.66 -8.00 17.50
C LEU A 117 -0.14 -7.25 18.57
N GLU A 118 0.37 -7.16 19.80
CA GLU A 118 -0.27 -6.39 20.87
C GLU A 118 -0.27 -4.89 20.57
N GLU A 119 0.83 -4.35 20.05
CA GLU A 119 0.95 -2.94 19.64
C GLU A 119 -0.03 -2.57 18.52
N VAL A 120 -0.15 -3.42 17.48
CA VAL A 120 -1.11 -3.21 16.37
C VAL A 120 -2.55 -3.26 16.86
N GLN A 121 -2.88 -4.11 17.84
CA GLN A 121 -4.22 -4.12 18.47
C GLN A 121 -4.55 -2.80 19.17
N GLY A 122 -3.55 -2.02 19.56
CA GLY A 122 -3.73 -0.65 20.09
C GLY A 122 -4.03 0.39 19.01
N SER A 123 -3.73 0.11 17.74
CA SER A 123 -4.05 0.99 16.61
C SER A 123 -5.43 0.67 16.05
N LEU A 124 -6.45 1.37 16.50
CA LEU A 124 -7.84 1.12 16.09
C LEU A 124 -8.08 1.30 14.59
N GLN A 125 -7.30 2.16 13.93
CA GLN A 125 -7.33 2.31 12.47
C GLN A 125 -6.87 1.03 11.77
N ASP A 126 -5.72 0.47 12.18
CA ASP A 126 -5.17 -0.74 11.59
C ASP A 126 -6.07 -1.94 11.85
N VAL A 127 -6.59 -2.07 13.07
CA VAL A 127 -7.59 -3.09 13.42
C VAL A 127 -8.83 -2.98 12.54
N CYS A 128 -9.39 -1.77 12.37
CA CYS A 128 -10.57 -1.56 11.56
C CYS A 128 -10.32 -1.89 10.08
N LEU A 129 -9.17 -1.51 9.53
CA LEU A 129 -8.81 -1.82 8.15
C LEU A 129 -8.49 -3.30 7.94
N ASP A 130 -7.92 -3.98 8.93
CA ASP A 130 -7.66 -5.42 8.88
C ASP A 130 -8.96 -6.23 8.92
N LEU A 131 -9.90 -5.85 9.79
CA LEU A 131 -11.25 -6.38 9.83
C LEU A 131 -12.03 -6.14 8.54
N LEU A 132 -11.81 -4.97 7.90
CA LEU A 132 -12.39 -4.69 6.59
C LEU A 132 -11.90 -5.67 5.54
N HIS A 133 -10.60 -5.97 5.49
CA HIS A 133 -10.06 -6.99 4.58
C HIS A 133 -10.59 -8.37 4.89
N ALA A 134 -10.65 -8.75 6.16
CA ALA A 134 -11.18 -10.03 6.58
C ALA A 134 -12.66 -10.22 6.15
N THR A 135 -13.45 -9.15 6.19
CA THR A 135 -14.87 -9.21 5.79
C THR A 135 -15.06 -9.07 4.28
N ALA A 136 -14.23 -8.26 3.60
CA ALA A 136 -14.31 -8.05 2.16
C ALA A 136 -13.82 -9.25 1.34
N PHE A 137 -12.84 -9.99 1.86
CA PHE A 137 -12.18 -11.10 1.15
C PHE A 137 -12.27 -12.42 1.90
N GLN A 138 -13.44 -12.72 2.43
CA GLN A 138 -13.69 -13.94 3.22
C GLN A 138 -13.29 -15.21 2.46
N GLY A 139 -12.50 -16.06 3.13
CA GLY A 139 -12.06 -17.34 2.57
C GLY A 139 -11.02 -17.23 1.47
N THR A 140 -10.43 -16.06 1.26
CA THR A 140 -9.37 -15.82 0.28
C THR A 140 -8.09 -15.32 0.96
N PRO A 141 -6.92 -15.42 0.32
CA PRO A 141 -5.65 -14.99 0.93
C PRO A 141 -5.62 -13.54 1.42
N LEU A 142 -6.25 -12.61 0.69
CA LEU A 142 -6.30 -11.19 1.06
C LEU A 142 -7.10 -10.93 2.35
N GLY A 143 -7.97 -11.85 2.75
CA GLY A 143 -8.73 -11.76 4.00
C GLY A 143 -7.90 -12.07 5.26
N HIS A 144 -6.70 -12.62 5.12
CA HIS A 144 -5.83 -12.90 6.27
C HIS A 144 -5.07 -11.66 6.73
N SER A 145 -4.87 -11.55 8.04
CA SER A 145 -4.01 -10.51 8.61
C SER A 145 -2.55 -10.73 8.19
N VAL A 146 -1.81 -9.64 7.99
CA VAL A 146 -0.39 -9.69 7.59
C VAL A 146 0.47 -10.33 8.68
N LEU A 147 0.21 -10.01 9.95
CA LEU A 147 0.92 -10.61 11.09
C LEU A 147 0.42 -12.01 11.45
N GLY A 148 -0.74 -12.40 10.94
CA GLY A 148 -1.39 -13.65 11.25
C GLY A 148 -1.92 -13.74 12.70
N PRO A 149 -2.61 -14.83 13.04
CA PRO A 149 -3.10 -15.05 14.40
C PRO A 149 -1.95 -15.39 15.37
N SER A 150 -2.04 -14.92 16.61
CA SER A 150 -1.04 -15.17 17.67
C SER A 150 -0.78 -16.65 17.91
N ALA A 151 -1.78 -17.51 17.67
CA ALA A 151 -1.63 -18.96 17.77
C ALA A 151 -0.58 -19.49 16.78
N ASN A 152 -0.60 -19.02 15.53
CA ASN A 152 0.41 -19.41 14.52
C ASN A 152 1.80 -18.91 14.92
N ALA A 153 1.92 -17.65 15.36
CA ALA A 153 3.20 -17.13 15.83
C ALA A 153 3.81 -17.98 16.96
N ARG A 154 2.99 -18.57 17.82
CA ARG A 154 3.44 -19.46 18.93
C ARG A 154 3.83 -20.85 18.47
N THR A 155 3.28 -21.37 17.38
CA THR A 155 3.45 -22.76 16.96
C THR A 155 4.40 -22.96 15.78
N LEU A 156 4.69 -21.93 15.00
CA LEU A 156 5.61 -22.00 13.86
C LEU A 156 6.97 -22.54 14.26
N THR A 157 7.45 -23.51 13.49
CA THR A 157 8.75 -24.17 13.69
C THR A 157 9.76 -23.75 12.63
N ARG A 158 11.02 -24.09 12.87
CA ARG A 158 12.10 -23.89 11.87
C ARG A 158 11.79 -24.58 10.54
N ASN A 159 11.18 -25.76 10.58
CA ASN A 159 10.86 -26.52 9.36
C ASN A 159 9.81 -25.80 8.51
N ASP A 160 8.79 -25.22 9.13
CA ASP A 160 7.76 -24.45 8.44
C ASP A 160 8.38 -23.24 7.71
N LEU A 161 9.31 -22.55 8.36
CA LEU A 161 10.02 -21.40 7.76
C LEU A 161 10.91 -21.82 6.59
N VAL A 162 11.63 -22.94 6.70
CA VAL A 162 12.47 -23.48 5.62
C VAL A 162 11.61 -23.91 4.43
N GLU A 163 10.48 -24.58 4.68
CA GLU A 163 9.53 -24.99 3.64
C GLU A 163 8.94 -23.77 2.92
N TYR A 164 8.54 -22.75 3.66
CA TYR A 164 8.04 -21.50 3.10
C TYR A 164 9.08 -20.81 2.21
N ILE A 165 10.33 -20.69 2.68
CA ILE A 165 11.41 -20.07 1.89
C ILE A 165 11.66 -20.90 0.62
N ASN A 166 11.77 -22.21 0.73
CA ASN A 166 12.04 -23.07 -0.41
C ASN A 166 10.94 -23.07 -1.45
N SER A 167 9.68 -22.89 -1.05
CA SER A 167 8.54 -22.85 -1.97
C SER A 167 8.32 -21.47 -2.59
N HIS A 168 8.55 -20.37 -1.86
CA HIS A 168 8.15 -19.02 -2.29
C HIS A 168 9.30 -18.15 -2.79
N TYR A 169 10.54 -18.34 -2.31
CA TYR A 169 11.70 -17.53 -2.67
C TYR A 169 12.38 -18.07 -3.96
N LYS A 170 11.73 -17.83 -5.09
CA LYS A 170 12.21 -18.24 -6.43
C LYS A 170 12.59 -17.02 -7.27
N ALA A 171 13.66 -17.15 -8.06
CA ALA A 171 14.20 -16.04 -8.82
C ALA A 171 13.19 -15.29 -9.71
N PRO A 172 12.24 -15.94 -10.42
CA PRO A 172 11.24 -15.25 -11.23
C PRO A 172 10.25 -14.38 -10.43
N ARG A 173 10.13 -14.61 -9.12
CA ARG A 173 9.28 -13.85 -8.22
C ARG A 173 10.00 -12.70 -7.53
N MET A 174 11.30 -12.60 -7.71
CA MET A 174 12.15 -11.63 -7.02
C MET A 174 12.54 -10.49 -7.96
N VAL A 175 12.67 -9.31 -7.38
CA VAL A 175 13.18 -8.11 -8.05
C VAL A 175 14.23 -7.48 -7.16
N LEU A 176 15.43 -7.27 -7.71
CA LEU A 176 16.45 -6.43 -7.08
C LEU A 176 16.33 -5.02 -7.67
N ALA A 177 15.82 -4.09 -6.87
CA ALA A 177 15.70 -2.69 -7.27
C ALA A 177 16.78 -1.86 -6.57
N THR A 178 17.28 -0.84 -7.24
CA THR A 178 18.21 0.14 -6.67
C THR A 178 17.89 1.54 -7.18
N ALA A 179 18.10 2.53 -6.32
CA ALA A 179 18.01 3.94 -6.69
C ALA A 179 19.16 4.69 -6.02
N GLY A 180 19.88 5.51 -6.79
CA GLY A 180 21.02 6.24 -6.28
C GLY A 180 22.25 6.17 -7.19
N GLY A 181 23.42 6.52 -6.66
CA GLY A 181 24.69 6.51 -7.38
C GLY A 181 25.21 5.10 -7.71
N VAL A 182 24.42 4.32 -8.47
CA VAL A 182 24.70 2.91 -8.80
C VAL A 182 24.76 2.71 -10.29
N ASN A 183 25.91 2.28 -10.82
CA ASN A 183 26.03 1.87 -12.21
C ASN A 183 25.27 0.55 -12.44
N HIS A 184 24.41 0.51 -13.44
CA HIS A 184 23.58 -0.67 -13.74
C HIS A 184 24.41 -1.92 -14.08
N ASP A 185 25.45 -1.76 -14.87
CA ASP A 185 26.24 -2.90 -15.35
C ASP A 185 27.06 -3.54 -14.22
N ASP A 186 27.58 -2.71 -13.29
CA ASP A 186 28.24 -3.16 -12.07
C ASP A 186 27.24 -3.89 -11.16
N LEU A 187 26.03 -3.35 -11.00
CA LEU A 187 24.96 -4.01 -10.23
C LEU A 187 24.59 -5.37 -10.83
N VAL A 188 24.46 -5.45 -12.16
CA VAL A 188 24.16 -6.71 -12.85
C VAL A 188 25.29 -7.74 -12.65
N ALA A 189 26.56 -7.31 -12.67
CA ALA A 189 27.69 -8.18 -12.40
C ALA A 189 27.68 -8.73 -10.97
N LEU A 190 27.46 -7.86 -9.98
CA LEU A 190 27.32 -8.22 -8.57
C LEU A 190 26.14 -9.17 -8.33
N ALA A 191 24.99 -8.85 -8.91
CA ALA A 191 23.81 -9.70 -8.78
C ALA A 191 24.02 -11.09 -9.43
N LYS A 192 24.66 -11.19 -10.58
CA LYS A 192 25.04 -12.48 -11.17
C LYS A 192 25.94 -13.29 -10.25
N GLN A 193 26.87 -12.66 -9.57
CA GLN A 193 27.78 -13.33 -8.64
C GLN A 193 27.06 -13.81 -7.39
N GLN A 194 26.22 -12.98 -6.78
CA GLN A 194 25.64 -13.24 -5.47
C GLN A 194 24.32 -14.05 -5.54
N PHE A 195 23.48 -13.84 -6.54
CA PHE A 195 22.17 -14.49 -6.68
C PHE A 195 22.15 -15.68 -7.65
N SER A 196 23.31 -16.17 -8.10
CA SER A 196 23.39 -17.34 -8.98
C SER A 196 22.80 -18.62 -8.36
N GLY A 197 22.80 -18.74 -7.04
CA GLY A 197 22.27 -19.90 -6.32
C GLY A 197 20.76 -19.91 -6.15
N VAL A 198 20.04 -18.84 -6.55
CA VAL A 198 18.56 -18.84 -6.44
C VAL A 198 17.95 -19.70 -7.54
N SER A 199 17.16 -20.69 -7.12
CA SER A 199 16.50 -21.62 -8.04
C SER A 199 15.48 -20.93 -8.95
N PHE A 200 15.45 -21.32 -10.22
CA PHE A 200 14.41 -20.97 -11.17
C PHE A 200 13.21 -21.94 -11.07
N GLU A 201 13.49 -23.22 -10.81
CA GLU A 201 12.52 -24.28 -10.87
C GLU A 201 11.77 -24.45 -9.54
N TYR A 202 10.52 -24.78 -9.64
CA TYR A 202 9.71 -25.22 -8.50
C TYR A 202 9.88 -26.74 -8.33
N GLU A 203 10.17 -27.21 -7.13
CA GLU A 203 10.22 -28.62 -6.82
C GLU A 203 8.81 -29.18 -6.58
N GLY A 204 8.42 -30.20 -7.37
CA GLY A 204 7.15 -30.90 -7.20
C GLY A 204 5.91 -30.04 -7.55
N ASP A 205 4.77 -30.38 -6.92
CA ASP A 205 3.47 -29.73 -7.11
C ASP A 205 3.36 -28.35 -6.41
N ALA A 206 4.45 -27.85 -5.84
CA ALA A 206 4.50 -26.63 -5.04
C ALA A 206 4.52 -25.32 -5.86
N VAL A 207 4.01 -25.30 -7.08
CA VAL A 207 3.74 -24.05 -7.80
C VAL A 207 2.55 -23.39 -7.13
N PRO A 208 2.74 -22.30 -6.36
CA PRO A 208 1.61 -21.61 -5.77
C PRO A 208 0.75 -21.04 -6.90
N VAL A 209 -0.38 -21.69 -7.16
CA VAL A 209 -1.38 -21.16 -8.10
C VAL A 209 -2.02 -19.96 -7.40
N PRO A 210 -1.95 -18.74 -7.95
CA PRO A 210 -2.64 -17.61 -7.39
C PRO A 210 -4.15 -17.91 -7.38
N SER A 211 -4.72 -18.10 -6.20
CA SER A 211 -6.18 -18.17 -6.07
C SER A 211 -6.73 -16.77 -6.28
N LEU A 212 -7.66 -16.62 -7.24
CA LEU A 212 -8.35 -15.36 -7.46
C LEU A 212 -9.06 -14.93 -6.18
N CYS A 213 -8.85 -13.69 -5.77
CA CYS A 213 -9.51 -13.13 -4.61
C CYS A 213 -10.94 -12.74 -4.96
N ARG A 214 -11.89 -13.27 -4.20
CA ARG A 214 -13.32 -12.96 -4.37
C ARG A 214 -13.74 -11.93 -3.33
N PHE A 215 -14.28 -10.81 -3.79
CA PHE A 215 -14.89 -9.81 -2.93
C PHE A 215 -16.26 -10.28 -2.43
N THR A 216 -16.52 -10.04 -1.14
CA THR A 216 -17.80 -10.33 -0.48
C THR A 216 -18.30 -9.07 0.21
N GLY A 217 -19.48 -8.59 -0.20
CA GLY A 217 -20.17 -7.52 0.52
C GLY A 217 -20.76 -8.06 1.82
N SER A 218 -20.20 -7.66 2.94
CA SER A 218 -20.54 -8.14 4.28
C SER A 218 -20.16 -7.11 5.34
N GLU A 219 -20.52 -7.34 6.59
CA GLU A 219 -20.13 -6.46 7.69
C GLU A 219 -19.55 -7.23 8.88
N ILE A 220 -18.65 -6.56 9.60
CA ILE A 220 -18.16 -6.99 10.90
C ILE A 220 -18.29 -5.83 11.91
N ARG A 221 -18.83 -6.13 13.09
CA ARG A 221 -19.10 -5.14 14.14
C ARG A 221 -18.43 -5.60 15.44
N MET A 222 -17.51 -4.80 15.93
CA MET A 222 -16.90 -4.96 17.25
C MET A 222 -17.41 -3.82 18.16
N ARG A 223 -18.48 -4.10 18.91
CA ARG A 223 -19.08 -3.12 19.80
C ARG A 223 -18.31 -3.04 21.11
N ASP A 224 -17.87 -1.85 21.44
CA ASP A 224 -17.31 -1.49 22.73
C ASP A 224 -17.79 -0.08 23.11
N ASP A 225 -18.73 -0.01 24.03
CA ASP A 225 -19.37 1.25 24.44
C ASP A 225 -18.51 2.06 25.42
N GLU A 226 -17.39 1.50 25.93
CA GLU A 226 -16.44 2.20 26.79
C GLU A 226 -15.46 3.06 25.97
N MET A 227 -15.33 2.79 24.68
CA MET A 227 -14.48 3.58 23.80
C MET A 227 -15.05 4.97 23.54
N PRO A 228 -14.21 6.01 23.47
CA PRO A 228 -14.68 7.39 23.28
C PRO A 228 -15.21 7.65 21.87
N LEU A 229 -14.66 7.01 20.85
CA LEU A 229 -14.94 7.25 19.43
C LEU A 229 -15.20 5.94 18.69
N ALA A 230 -16.03 6.02 17.65
CA ALA A 230 -16.26 4.93 16.73
C ALA A 230 -15.32 5.03 15.52
N HIS A 231 -14.71 3.92 15.16
CA HIS A 231 -13.84 3.74 14.00
C HIS A 231 -14.55 2.87 12.97
N ILE A 232 -14.83 3.43 11.79
CA ILE A 232 -15.65 2.76 10.81
C ILE A 232 -14.98 2.87 9.43
N ALA A 233 -14.94 1.75 8.72
CA ALA A 233 -14.54 1.74 7.32
C ALA A 233 -15.63 1.08 6.47
N ILE A 234 -15.95 1.71 5.35
CA ILE A 234 -16.83 1.19 4.33
C ILE A 234 -16.08 1.15 3.00
N ALA A 235 -16.14 0.04 2.29
CA ALA A 235 -15.46 -0.12 1.00
C ALA A 235 -16.30 -0.92 0.01
N VAL A 236 -16.03 -0.70 -1.25
CA VAL A 236 -16.50 -1.53 -2.38
C VAL A 236 -15.29 -2.18 -3.06
N GLU A 237 -15.54 -3.20 -3.86
CA GLU A 237 -14.49 -3.78 -4.69
C GLU A 237 -13.92 -2.73 -5.64
N GLY A 238 -12.60 -2.63 -5.68
CA GLY A 238 -11.86 -1.74 -6.57
C GLY A 238 -11.21 -2.50 -7.73
N ALA A 239 -10.44 -1.77 -8.52
CA ALA A 239 -9.71 -2.34 -9.65
C ALA A 239 -8.36 -2.92 -9.22
N GLY A 240 -7.95 -4.03 -9.82
CA GLY A 240 -6.59 -4.55 -9.70
C GLY A 240 -5.56 -3.60 -10.34
N VAL A 241 -4.30 -3.73 -9.92
CA VAL A 241 -3.20 -2.83 -10.30
C VAL A 241 -3.05 -2.69 -11.82
N ALA A 242 -3.19 -3.79 -12.58
CA ALA A 242 -3.03 -3.78 -14.03
C ALA A 242 -4.25 -3.24 -14.81
N SER A 243 -5.35 -2.92 -14.11
CA SER A 243 -6.58 -2.45 -14.75
C SER A 243 -6.44 -1.03 -15.33
N PRO A 244 -7.01 -0.75 -16.51
CA PRO A 244 -7.06 0.62 -17.05
C PRO A 244 -7.91 1.56 -16.19
N ASP A 245 -8.82 1.04 -15.37
CA ASP A 245 -9.73 1.81 -14.52
C ASP A 245 -9.05 2.36 -13.25
N ILE A 246 -7.79 1.95 -12.96
CA ILE A 246 -7.09 2.36 -11.74
C ILE A 246 -6.89 3.88 -11.66
N VAL A 247 -6.49 4.53 -12.75
CA VAL A 247 -6.23 5.99 -12.75
C VAL A 247 -7.51 6.79 -12.55
N PRO A 248 -8.63 6.52 -13.24
CA PRO A 248 -9.92 7.10 -12.93
C PRO A 248 -10.37 6.91 -11.47
N LEU A 249 -10.14 5.74 -10.87
CA LEU A 249 -10.46 5.49 -9.45
C LEU A 249 -9.54 6.27 -8.50
N MET A 250 -8.26 6.43 -8.81
CA MET A 250 -7.36 7.30 -8.05
C MET A 250 -7.81 8.76 -8.09
N VAL A 251 -8.27 9.25 -9.25
CA VAL A 251 -8.85 10.60 -9.38
C VAL A 251 -10.14 10.69 -8.58
N ALA A 252 -11.02 9.70 -8.65
CA ALA A 252 -12.26 9.65 -7.87
C ALA A 252 -11.99 9.68 -6.35
N ASN A 253 -11.01 8.91 -5.89
CA ASN A 253 -10.56 8.92 -4.50
C ASN A 253 -10.04 10.30 -4.08
N SER A 254 -9.28 10.98 -4.95
CA SER A 254 -8.78 12.34 -4.71
C SER A 254 -9.90 13.40 -4.71
N ILE A 255 -11.04 13.18 -5.41
CA ILE A 255 -12.22 14.04 -5.32
C ILE A 255 -12.82 14.01 -3.92
N ILE A 256 -12.95 12.81 -3.32
CA ILE A 256 -13.43 12.63 -1.94
C ILE A 256 -12.42 13.22 -0.96
N GLY A 257 -11.15 12.84 -1.09
CA GLY A 257 -10.03 13.35 -0.31
C GLY A 257 -10.03 12.90 1.14
N SER A 258 -9.58 13.76 2.04
CA SER A 258 -9.48 13.53 3.48
C SER A 258 -9.86 14.77 4.28
N TYR A 259 -10.17 14.56 5.55
CA TYR A 259 -10.43 15.62 6.52
C TYR A 259 -9.88 15.21 7.88
N ASP A 260 -9.38 16.18 8.59
CA ASP A 260 -9.04 16.07 10.00
C ASP A 260 -9.48 17.36 10.70
N ILE A 261 -10.02 17.26 11.91
CA ILE A 261 -10.53 18.41 12.67
C ILE A 261 -9.44 19.47 12.91
N THR A 262 -8.18 19.08 12.87
CA THR A 262 -7.03 19.99 12.97
C THR A 262 -6.80 20.83 11.73
N PHE A 263 -7.44 20.50 10.58
CA PHE A 263 -7.34 21.28 9.36
C PHE A 263 -8.07 22.62 9.50
N GLY A 264 -7.34 23.71 9.48
CA GLY A 264 -7.89 25.06 9.67
C GLY A 264 -8.78 25.59 8.54
N GLY A 265 -9.09 24.80 7.50
CA GLY A 265 -9.80 25.23 6.30
C GLY A 265 -11.31 25.42 6.47
N GLY A 266 -11.96 24.69 7.36
CA GLY A 266 -13.39 24.73 7.58
C GLY A 266 -14.20 24.66 6.28
N LYS A 267 -15.13 25.58 6.06
CA LYS A 267 -15.95 25.70 4.84
C LYS A 267 -15.17 25.99 3.56
N HIS A 268 -13.90 26.32 3.65
CA HIS A 268 -13.02 26.59 2.50
C HIS A 268 -12.23 25.36 2.05
N LEU A 269 -12.44 24.21 2.67
CA LEU A 269 -11.82 22.96 2.24
C LEU A 269 -12.25 22.59 0.81
N SER A 270 -11.35 21.97 0.09
CA SER A 270 -11.52 21.70 -1.35
C SER A 270 -12.54 20.59 -1.63
N SER A 271 -12.57 19.53 -0.80
CA SER A 271 -13.53 18.44 -0.94
C SER A 271 -14.91 18.83 -0.41
N ARG A 272 -15.97 18.44 -1.15
CA ARG A 272 -17.36 18.65 -0.73
C ARG A 272 -17.65 17.92 0.58
N LEU A 273 -17.22 16.66 0.71
CA LEU A 273 -17.41 15.87 1.94
C LEU A 273 -16.66 16.50 3.11
N ALA A 274 -15.43 16.99 2.91
CA ALA A 274 -14.65 17.64 3.94
C ALA A 274 -15.31 18.94 4.45
N ARG A 275 -15.88 19.74 3.54
CA ARG A 275 -16.65 20.94 3.92
C ARG A 275 -17.86 20.59 4.78
N LEU A 276 -18.64 19.60 4.36
CA LEU A 276 -19.80 19.13 5.12
C LEU A 276 -19.40 18.57 6.48
N ALA A 277 -18.31 17.79 6.55
CA ALA A 277 -17.77 17.27 7.79
C ALA A 277 -17.39 18.38 8.76
N ALA A 278 -16.76 19.46 8.27
CA ALA A 278 -16.39 20.61 9.08
C ALA A 278 -17.61 21.47 9.50
N GLU A 279 -18.56 21.73 8.58
CA GLU A 279 -19.75 22.57 8.84
C GLU A 279 -20.74 21.90 9.81
N LEU A 280 -20.94 20.60 9.67
CA LEU A 280 -21.93 19.83 10.46
C LEU A 280 -21.28 19.06 11.62
N ASN A 281 -19.97 19.17 11.80
CA ASN A 281 -19.19 18.40 12.79
C ASN A 281 -19.52 16.89 12.73
N LEU A 282 -19.46 16.31 11.52
CA LEU A 282 -19.87 14.92 11.29
C LEU A 282 -18.88 13.91 11.86
N CYS A 283 -17.59 14.22 11.80
CA CYS A 283 -16.52 13.31 12.23
C CYS A 283 -15.29 14.09 12.71
N HIS A 284 -14.43 13.42 13.46
CA HIS A 284 -13.11 13.93 13.85
C HIS A 284 -12.14 13.89 12.68
N SER A 285 -12.15 12.78 11.95
CA SER A 285 -11.36 12.62 10.74
C SER A 285 -12.03 11.66 9.77
N PHE A 286 -11.75 11.81 8.48
CA PHE A 286 -11.99 10.77 7.50
C PHE A 286 -10.88 10.75 6.46
N GLN A 287 -10.66 9.59 5.88
CA GLN A 287 -9.72 9.38 4.79
C GLN A 287 -10.34 8.47 3.73
N ALA A 288 -10.43 8.97 2.50
CA ALA A 288 -10.70 8.11 1.37
C ALA A 288 -9.42 7.33 1.02
N PHE A 289 -9.55 6.04 0.79
CA PHE A 289 -8.43 5.16 0.43
C PHE A 289 -8.75 4.33 -0.81
N HIS A 290 -7.70 3.98 -1.52
CA HIS A 290 -7.74 3.09 -2.65
C HIS A 290 -6.56 2.13 -2.55
N SER A 291 -6.84 0.87 -2.18
CA SER A 291 -5.84 -0.19 -2.11
C SER A 291 -6.01 -1.11 -3.30
N SER A 292 -4.98 -1.22 -4.14
CA SER A 292 -5.00 -2.07 -5.33
C SER A 292 -4.08 -3.26 -5.12
N TYR A 293 -4.58 -4.43 -5.47
CA TYR A 293 -3.90 -5.72 -5.45
C TYR A 293 -3.72 -6.24 -6.87
N SER A 294 -3.07 -7.37 -7.04
CA SER A 294 -2.77 -7.94 -8.36
C SER A 294 -4.02 -8.17 -9.21
N ASP A 295 -5.09 -8.72 -8.64
CA ASP A 295 -6.32 -9.11 -9.32
C ASP A 295 -7.57 -8.28 -8.93
N THR A 296 -7.56 -7.63 -7.78
CA THR A 296 -8.69 -6.89 -7.21
C THR A 296 -8.22 -5.63 -6.47
N GLY A 297 -9.11 -4.96 -5.77
CA GLY A 297 -8.79 -3.83 -4.90
C GLY A 297 -9.91 -3.47 -3.95
N LEU A 298 -9.66 -2.49 -3.10
CA LEU A 298 -10.64 -1.84 -2.24
C LEU A 298 -10.66 -0.35 -2.49
N LEU A 299 -11.84 0.20 -2.75
CA LEU A 299 -12.10 1.63 -2.77
C LEU A 299 -13.01 1.96 -1.59
N GLY A 300 -12.53 2.76 -0.65
CA GLY A 300 -13.23 2.95 0.60
C GLY A 300 -13.07 4.32 1.23
N ILE A 301 -13.81 4.51 2.31
CA ILE A 301 -13.71 5.65 3.21
C ILE A 301 -13.61 5.10 4.63
N TYR A 302 -12.55 5.46 5.32
CA TYR A 302 -12.38 5.26 6.74
C TYR A 302 -12.70 6.56 7.47
N PHE A 303 -13.42 6.50 8.60
CA PHE A 303 -13.73 7.69 9.38
C PHE A 303 -13.81 7.39 10.87
N VAL A 304 -13.52 8.42 11.67
CA VAL A 304 -13.60 8.40 13.13
C VAL A 304 -14.62 9.43 13.57
N THR A 305 -15.59 9.01 14.35
CA THR A 305 -16.72 9.88 14.72
C THR A 305 -17.25 9.59 16.13
N ASP A 306 -18.01 10.55 16.67
CA ASP A 306 -18.78 10.37 17.90
C ASP A 306 -19.92 9.38 17.69
N LYS A 307 -20.29 8.65 18.74
CA LYS A 307 -21.38 7.66 18.74
C LYS A 307 -22.72 8.20 18.19
N HIS A 308 -22.99 9.50 18.32
CA HIS A 308 -24.24 10.13 17.89
C HIS A 308 -24.22 10.68 16.46
N LYS A 309 -23.10 10.54 15.74
CA LYS A 309 -22.90 11.07 14.39
C LYS A 309 -22.62 9.99 13.34
N ILE A 310 -22.66 8.73 13.76
CA ILE A 310 -22.31 7.59 12.87
C ILE A 310 -23.26 7.52 11.68
N GLU A 311 -24.57 7.61 11.92
CA GLU A 311 -25.56 7.52 10.84
C GLU A 311 -25.43 8.69 9.86
N ASP A 312 -25.27 9.92 10.38
CA ASP A 312 -25.08 11.12 9.56
C ASP A 312 -23.82 11.00 8.69
N MET A 313 -22.67 10.60 9.28
CA MET A 313 -21.43 10.48 8.54
C MET A 313 -21.50 9.36 7.49
N MET A 314 -22.12 8.23 7.81
CA MET A 314 -22.34 7.14 6.87
C MET A 314 -23.20 7.60 5.68
N HIS A 315 -24.29 8.33 5.95
CA HIS A 315 -25.13 8.89 4.91
C HIS A 315 -24.35 9.81 3.96
N TRP A 316 -23.56 10.74 4.50
CA TRP A 316 -22.80 11.68 3.69
C TRP A 316 -21.63 11.01 2.94
N ALA A 317 -21.01 9.98 3.51
CA ALA A 317 -20.00 9.18 2.81
C ALA A 317 -20.59 8.45 1.59
N GLN A 318 -21.73 7.79 1.76
CA GLN A 318 -22.42 7.13 0.64
C GLN A 318 -22.96 8.14 -0.38
N ASN A 319 -23.43 9.30 0.09
CA ASN A 319 -23.82 10.41 -0.78
C ASN A 319 -22.64 10.91 -1.64
N ALA A 320 -21.45 11.02 -1.06
CA ALA A 320 -20.25 11.39 -1.81
C ALA A 320 -19.94 10.39 -2.91
N TRP A 321 -20.07 9.10 -2.67
CA TRP A 321 -19.93 8.07 -3.69
C TRP A 321 -20.98 8.15 -4.81
N MET A 322 -22.25 8.39 -4.45
CA MET A 322 -23.31 8.54 -5.46
C MET A 322 -23.08 9.80 -6.32
N ASN A 323 -22.55 10.88 -5.72
CA ASN A 323 -22.16 12.06 -6.48
C ASN A 323 -21.04 11.77 -7.50
N LEU A 324 -20.10 10.87 -7.19
CA LEU A 324 -19.08 10.44 -8.16
C LEU A 324 -19.70 9.75 -9.38
N CYS A 325 -20.80 9.04 -9.20
CA CYS A 325 -21.51 8.35 -10.29
C CYS A 325 -22.37 9.30 -11.15
N THR A 326 -22.76 10.48 -10.63
CA THR A 326 -23.79 11.32 -11.25
C THR A 326 -23.36 12.77 -11.56
N THR A 327 -22.82 13.49 -10.59
CA THR A 327 -22.71 14.96 -10.60
C THR A 327 -21.28 15.50 -10.58
N VAL A 328 -20.29 14.69 -10.93
CA VAL A 328 -18.88 15.14 -11.00
C VAL A 328 -18.72 16.24 -12.04
N THR A 329 -18.13 17.38 -11.63
CA THR A 329 -17.88 18.54 -12.48
C THR A 329 -16.45 18.56 -13.04
N GLU A 330 -16.24 19.36 -14.09
CA GLU A 330 -14.90 19.61 -14.66
C GLU A 330 -13.94 20.18 -13.61
N SER A 331 -14.43 21.10 -12.77
CA SER A 331 -13.62 21.72 -11.71
C SER A 331 -13.20 20.73 -10.63
N ASP A 332 -14.08 19.77 -10.27
CA ASP A 332 -13.73 18.71 -9.31
C ASP A 332 -12.62 17.82 -9.85
N VAL A 333 -12.75 17.40 -11.11
CA VAL A 333 -11.74 16.56 -11.77
C VAL A 333 -10.43 17.30 -11.94
N ALA A 334 -10.45 18.56 -12.38
CA ALA A 334 -9.21 19.36 -12.53
C ALA A 334 -8.48 19.53 -11.21
N ARG A 335 -9.20 19.84 -10.13
CA ARG A 335 -8.65 19.93 -8.78
C ARG A 335 -8.04 18.59 -8.33
N ALA A 336 -8.77 17.51 -8.52
CA ALA A 336 -8.34 16.18 -8.11
C ALA A 336 -7.11 15.70 -8.87
N LYS A 337 -7.03 15.96 -10.18
CA LYS A 337 -5.83 15.69 -10.98
C LYS A 337 -4.60 16.38 -10.42
N ASN A 338 -4.71 17.69 -10.14
CA ASN A 338 -3.59 18.46 -9.60
C ASN A 338 -3.16 17.94 -8.22
N ALA A 339 -4.12 17.60 -7.35
CA ALA A 339 -3.84 17.03 -6.05
C ALA A 339 -3.18 15.66 -6.16
N LEU A 340 -3.67 14.79 -7.06
CA LEU A 340 -3.10 13.47 -7.31
C LEU A 340 -1.66 13.56 -7.84
N LYS A 341 -1.40 14.44 -8.83
CA LYS A 341 -0.04 14.66 -9.35
C LYS A 341 0.92 15.13 -8.27
N ALA A 342 0.49 16.10 -7.46
CA ALA A 342 1.29 16.60 -6.34
C ALA A 342 1.59 15.50 -5.31
N SER A 343 0.61 14.65 -5.00
CA SER A 343 0.78 13.51 -4.10
C SER A 343 1.77 12.48 -4.63
N LEU A 344 1.65 12.11 -5.92
CA LEU A 344 2.58 11.14 -6.56
C LEU A 344 4.02 11.65 -6.55
N VAL A 345 4.23 12.93 -6.85
CA VAL A 345 5.57 13.54 -6.79
C VAL A 345 6.07 13.59 -5.35
N GLY A 346 5.21 13.95 -4.40
CA GLY A 346 5.56 14.01 -2.98
C GLY A 346 5.96 12.65 -2.40
N GLN A 347 5.33 11.56 -2.87
CA GLN A 347 5.67 10.20 -2.45
C GLN A 347 7.06 9.75 -2.92
N LEU A 348 7.57 10.30 -4.02
CA LEU A 348 8.89 9.96 -4.57
C LEU A 348 10.02 10.84 -4.01
N ASN A 349 9.84 11.43 -2.84
CA ASN A 349 10.85 12.26 -2.20
C ASN A 349 11.91 11.40 -1.49
N GLY A 350 13.05 11.20 -2.14
CA GLY A 350 14.18 10.43 -1.64
C GLY A 350 14.39 9.08 -2.35
N THR A 351 15.56 8.49 -2.15
CA THR A 351 15.97 7.27 -2.85
C THR A 351 15.21 6.02 -2.40
N THR A 352 14.89 5.90 -1.11
CA THR A 352 14.16 4.74 -0.59
C THR A 352 12.75 4.63 -1.19
N PRO A 353 11.90 5.69 -1.22
CA PRO A 353 10.60 5.62 -1.89
C PRO A 353 10.71 5.37 -3.41
N VAL A 354 11.73 5.93 -4.08
CA VAL A 354 11.96 5.68 -5.50
C VAL A 354 12.33 4.22 -5.75
N CYS A 355 13.20 3.65 -4.91
CA CYS A 355 13.59 2.24 -5.01
C CYS A 355 12.40 1.29 -4.80
N ASP A 356 11.57 1.57 -3.81
CA ASP A 356 10.34 0.81 -3.55
C ASP A 356 9.34 0.92 -4.71
N ASP A 357 9.14 2.11 -5.27
CA ASP A 357 8.31 2.35 -6.43
C ASP A 357 8.79 1.56 -7.67
N ILE A 358 10.12 1.53 -7.93
CA ILE A 358 10.71 0.71 -8.98
C ILE A 358 10.38 -0.77 -8.74
N GLY A 359 10.64 -1.27 -7.54
CA GLY A 359 10.41 -2.67 -7.18
C GLY A 359 8.96 -3.08 -7.38
N ARG A 360 8.02 -2.29 -6.85
CA ARG A 360 6.58 -2.54 -7.00
C ARG A 360 6.10 -2.46 -8.44
N HIS A 361 6.56 -1.47 -9.21
CA HIS A 361 6.19 -1.35 -10.63
C HIS A 361 6.67 -2.55 -11.45
N ILE A 362 7.87 -3.05 -11.20
CA ILE A 362 8.40 -4.20 -11.93
C ILE A 362 7.71 -5.49 -11.51
N LEU A 363 7.35 -5.65 -10.24
CA LEU A 363 6.54 -6.79 -9.79
C LEU A 363 5.16 -6.80 -10.45
N ASN A 364 4.48 -5.66 -10.48
CA ASN A 364 3.08 -5.55 -10.88
C ASN A 364 2.89 -5.36 -12.40
N TYR A 365 3.76 -4.59 -13.05
CA TYR A 365 3.63 -4.21 -14.46
C TYR A 365 4.71 -4.80 -15.38
N GLY A 366 5.73 -5.45 -14.82
CA GLY A 366 6.91 -5.90 -15.58
C GLY A 366 7.82 -4.76 -16.08
N ARG A 367 7.47 -3.50 -15.83
CA ARG A 367 8.24 -2.31 -16.17
C ARG A 367 7.96 -1.19 -15.19
N ARG A 368 8.85 -0.21 -15.08
CA ARG A 368 8.53 1.04 -14.41
C ARG A 368 7.66 1.93 -15.31
N ILE A 369 6.63 2.54 -14.74
CA ILE A 369 5.83 3.56 -15.41
C ILE A 369 6.46 4.93 -15.10
N PRO A 370 6.99 5.67 -16.11
CA PRO A 370 7.57 6.98 -15.90
C PRO A 370 6.52 7.99 -15.42
N LEU A 371 6.95 9.01 -14.66
CA LEU A 371 6.06 10.08 -14.19
C LEU A 371 5.37 10.81 -15.35
N ALA A 372 6.04 10.98 -16.49
CA ALA A 372 5.44 11.57 -17.67
C ALA A 372 4.26 10.73 -18.22
N GLU A 373 4.35 9.40 -18.14
CA GLU A 373 3.24 8.52 -18.52
C GLU A 373 2.09 8.60 -17.51
N TRP A 374 2.40 8.65 -16.20
CA TRP A 374 1.39 8.89 -15.17
C TRP A 374 0.67 10.22 -15.40
N ASP A 375 1.42 11.30 -15.70
CA ASP A 375 0.85 12.60 -16.01
C ASP A 375 -0.10 12.54 -17.20
N ALA A 376 0.32 11.92 -18.30
CA ALA A 376 -0.50 11.77 -19.50
C ALA A 376 -1.78 10.94 -19.23
N ARG A 377 -1.67 9.85 -18.45
CA ARG A 377 -2.83 9.03 -18.05
C ARG A 377 -3.81 9.80 -17.17
N ILE A 378 -3.31 10.59 -16.22
CA ILE A 378 -4.15 11.44 -15.35
C ILE A 378 -4.83 12.52 -16.16
N GLU A 379 -4.10 13.17 -17.10
CA GLU A 379 -4.69 14.20 -17.96
C GLU A 379 -5.79 13.67 -18.88
N ALA A 380 -5.71 12.45 -19.33
CA ALA A 380 -6.73 11.82 -20.14
C ALA A 380 -8.07 11.56 -19.41
N VAL A 381 -8.09 11.61 -18.05
CA VAL A 381 -9.32 11.40 -17.29
C VAL A 381 -10.28 12.58 -17.45
N THR A 382 -11.51 12.30 -17.85
CA THR A 382 -12.60 13.29 -17.99
C THR A 382 -13.68 13.03 -16.95
N PRO A 383 -14.57 14.01 -16.66
CA PRO A 383 -15.71 13.79 -15.75
C PRO A 383 -16.61 12.63 -16.19
N ARG A 384 -16.74 12.41 -17.48
CA ARG A 384 -17.51 11.30 -18.03
C ARG A 384 -16.84 9.96 -17.67
N ILE A 385 -15.52 9.83 -17.87
CA ILE A 385 -14.78 8.62 -17.52
C ILE A 385 -14.90 8.33 -16.01
N VAL A 386 -14.79 9.34 -15.16
CA VAL A 386 -14.97 9.18 -13.71
C VAL A 386 -16.36 8.64 -13.39
N ARG A 387 -17.42 9.24 -13.95
CA ARG A 387 -18.81 8.78 -13.73
C ARG A 387 -19.02 7.35 -14.23
N ASP A 388 -18.54 7.03 -15.41
CA ASP A 388 -18.71 5.70 -16.01
C ASP A 388 -18.00 4.63 -15.17
N VAL A 389 -16.75 4.89 -14.74
CA VAL A 389 -15.98 3.99 -13.91
C VAL A 389 -16.57 3.88 -12.49
N CYS A 390 -16.93 5.00 -11.86
CA CYS A 390 -17.57 4.97 -10.54
C CYS A 390 -18.92 4.26 -10.58
N SER A 391 -19.70 4.41 -11.65
CA SER A 391 -20.94 3.65 -11.81
C SER A 391 -20.70 2.14 -11.94
N LYS A 392 -19.59 1.72 -12.55
CA LYS A 392 -19.19 0.32 -12.65
C LYS A 392 -18.81 -0.29 -11.30
N TYR A 393 -18.07 0.45 -10.46
CA TYR A 393 -17.48 -0.07 -9.23
C TYR A 393 -18.25 0.27 -7.95
N ILE A 394 -19.10 1.30 -7.95
CA ILE A 394 -19.78 1.78 -6.74
C ILE A 394 -21.30 1.58 -6.83
N TYR A 395 -21.91 2.01 -7.97
CA TYR A 395 -23.35 2.00 -8.10
C TYR A 395 -23.90 0.58 -8.03
N ASP A 396 -24.90 0.38 -7.17
CA ASP A 396 -25.56 -0.92 -6.95
C ASP A 396 -24.62 -2.06 -6.51
N LYS A 397 -23.52 -1.74 -5.87
CA LYS A 397 -22.60 -2.74 -5.31
C LYS A 397 -22.88 -2.99 -3.83
N CYS A 398 -22.60 -4.20 -3.39
CA CYS A 398 -22.64 -4.56 -1.97
C CYS A 398 -21.38 -4.06 -1.28
N PRO A 399 -21.46 -3.13 -0.32
CA PRO A 399 -20.26 -2.67 0.39
C PRO A 399 -19.78 -3.72 1.41
N ALA A 400 -18.49 -3.70 1.70
CA ALA A 400 -17.92 -4.31 2.89
C ALA A 400 -17.82 -3.24 3.97
N VAL A 401 -18.17 -3.57 5.20
CA VAL A 401 -18.16 -2.63 6.32
C VAL A 401 -17.46 -3.24 7.53
N SER A 402 -16.56 -2.50 8.14
CA SER A 402 -15.99 -2.82 9.44
C SER A 402 -16.23 -1.67 10.40
N ALA A 403 -16.58 -1.99 11.63
CA ALA A 403 -16.87 -0.98 12.63
C ALA A 403 -16.42 -1.44 14.02
N VAL A 404 -15.70 -0.56 14.72
CA VAL A 404 -15.12 -0.80 16.05
C VAL A 404 -15.47 0.36 16.98
N GLY A 405 -15.92 0.08 18.21
CA GLY A 405 -16.22 1.06 19.23
C GLY A 405 -17.72 1.20 19.54
N PRO A 406 -18.20 2.37 20.00
CA PRO A 406 -19.59 2.62 20.38
C PRO A 406 -20.50 2.77 19.16
N ILE A 407 -20.77 1.68 18.47
CA ILE A 407 -21.39 1.58 17.14
C ILE A 407 -22.91 1.33 17.16
N GLU A 408 -23.61 1.65 18.25
CA GLU A 408 -25.06 1.42 18.38
C GLU A 408 -25.88 2.10 17.28
N GLN A 409 -25.48 3.31 16.85
CA GLN A 409 -26.16 4.07 15.78
C GLN A 409 -25.69 3.72 14.37
N LEU A 410 -24.87 2.69 14.20
CA LEU A 410 -24.52 2.23 12.86
C LEU A 410 -25.75 1.62 12.18
N PRO A 411 -26.18 2.12 11.01
CA PRO A 411 -27.28 1.54 10.27
C PRO A 411 -27.10 0.03 10.03
N ASP A 412 -28.21 -0.70 9.91
CA ASP A 412 -28.13 -2.11 9.50
C ASP A 412 -27.60 -2.25 8.07
N TYR A 413 -27.06 -3.43 7.76
CA TYR A 413 -26.44 -3.69 6.47
C TYR A 413 -27.40 -3.46 5.29
N ASN A 414 -28.68 -3.83 5.42
CA ASN A 414 -29.65 -3.66 4.33
C ASN A 414 -29.89 -2.18 4.05
N ARG A 415 -29.90 -1.34 5.07
CA ARG A 415 -30.03 0.11 4.92
C ARG A 415 -28.80 0.70 4.23
N MET A 416 -27.59 0.31 4.64
CA MET A 416 -26.36 0.72 3.98
C MET A 416 -26.29 0.23 2.54
N ARG A 417 -26.71 -1.02 2.27
CA ARG A 417 -26.78 -1.59 0.92
C ARG A 417 -27.82 -0.87 0.05
N SER A 418 -28.97 -0.51 0.60
CA SER A 418 -30.01 0.21 -0.14
C SER A 418 -29.59 1.63 -0.52
N ALA A 419 -28.77 2.29 0.29
CA ALA A 419 -28.22 3.62 -0.01
C ALA A 419 -27.21 3.63 -1.16
N MET A 420 -26.78 2.47 -1.66
CA MET A 420 -25.96 2.36 -2.87
C MET A 420 -26.79 2.48 -4.17
N TYR A 421 -28.10 2.72 -4.06
CA TYR A 421 -29.01 3.05 -5.15
C TYR A 421 -29.52 4.47 -5.00
N TRP A 422 -28.97 5.42 -5.63
CA TRP A 422 -29.48 6.80 -5.55
C TRP A 422 -30.80 7.04 -6.25
N LEU A 423 -31.13 6.25 -7.27
CA LEU A 423 -32.17 6.60 -8.24
C LEU A 423 -33.56 6.01 -7.95
N ARG A 424 -33.83 5.61 -6.70
CA ARG A 424 -35.15 5.05 -6.33
C ARG A 424 -35.98 5.98 -5.46
N PHE A 425 -35.94 7.29 -5.76
CA PHE A 425 -36.88 8.25 -5.17
C PHE A 425 -37.68 8.94 -6.27
#